data_e20188d48aac51df9705c02b7a073fec
#
_entry.id   e20188d48aac51df9705c02b7a073fec
#
_cell.length_a   1.000
_cell.length_b   1.000
_cell.length_c   1.000
_cell.angle_alpha   90.00
_cell.angle_beta   90.00
_cell.angle_gamma   90.00
#
_symmetry.space_group_name_H-M   'P 1'
#
loop_
_entity.id
_entity.type
_entity.pdbx_description
1 polymer ?
#
loop_
_entity_poly.entity_id
_entity_poly.type
_entity_poly.pdbx_seq_one_letter_code
_entity_poly.pdbx_strand_id
1 'polypeptide(L)'
;MDTAAELEAIRRLKYAYFRTLDLKQFDDLGALLTEDVTASYEDGKTVLEGRDAIVTWLSAVLGDTGMVTEHHGHHPEITFTSDSTADGTWYLQDRVIVPAADLEIAGTAFYADRYRLTDEGWRIAHTGYTRVFEEHRTHSTLAVRSFRSRFDAPG
;
A
#
# COMPACT_ATOMS: atom_id res chain seq x y z
N MET A 1 -6.59 11.34 25.61
CA MET A 1 -5.83 10.94 24.40
C MET A 1 -5.02 12.14 23.92
N ASP A 2 -3.71 11.98 23.66
CA ASP A 2 -2.92 13.02 23.00
C ASP A 2 -3.15 12.91 21.48
N THR A 3 -4.04 13.73 20.95
CA THR A 3 -4.46 13.69 19.54
C THR A 3 -3.27 13.83 18.58
N ALA A 4 -2.25 14.59 18.91
CA ALA A 4 -1.08 14.77 18.04
C ALA A 4 -0.22 13.49 17.98
N ALA A 5 -0.02 12.82 19.11
CA ALA A 5 0.70 11.56 19.19
C ALA A 5 -0.04 10.44 18.44
N GLU A 6 -1.36 10.37 18.57
CA GLU A 6 -2.17 9.36 17.87
C GLU A 6 -2.22 9.59 16.36
N LEU A 7 -2.31 10.84 15.90
CA LEU A 7 -2.20 11.18 14.47
C LEU A 7 -0.85 10.73 13.89
N GLU A 8 0.24 10.97 14.63
CA GLU A 8 1.56 10.54 14.20
C GLU A 8 1.69 9.01 14.18
N ALA A 9 1.09 8.32 15.15
CA ALA A 9 1.07 6.86 15.18
C ALA A 9 0.36 6.27 13.95
N ILE A 10 -0.79 6.82 13.55
CA ILE A 10 -1.52 6.40 12.34
C ILE A 10 -0.69 6.71 11.07
N ARG A 11 -0.04 7.87 11.00
CA ARG A 11 0.84 8.20 9.87
C ARG A 11 1.99 7.20 9.74
N ARG A 12 2.67 6.88 10.84
CA ARG A 12 3.77 5.89 10.86
C ARG A 12 3.30 4.50 10.47
N LEU A 13 2.09 4.10 10.87
CA LEU A 13 1.47 2.85 10.46
C LEU A 13 1.31 2.79 8.93
N LYS A 14 0.80 3.86 8.31
CA LYS A 14 0.65 3.91 6.84
C LYS A 14 2.01 3.97 6.12
N TYR A 15 3.00 4.66 6.67
CA TYR A 15 4.37 4.65 6.10
C TYR A 15 4.98 3.24 6.15
N ALA A 16 4.75 2.51 7.25
CA ALA A 16 5.17 1.11 7.37
C ALA A 16 4.46 0.23 6.33
N TYR A 17 3.16 0.42 6.09
CA TYR A 17 2.40 -0.30 5.09
C TYR A 17 3.02 -0.15 3.69
N PHE A 18 3.28 1.08 3.22
CA PHE A 18 3.91 1.31 1.91
C PHE A 18 5.31 0.69 1.85
N ARG A 19 6.12 0.89 2.89
CA ARG A 19 7.48 0.35 2.93
C ARG A 19 7.50 -1.18 2.87
N THR A 20 6.68 -1.85 3.65
CA THR A 20 6.62 -3.32 3.66
C THR A 20 6.09 -3.88 2.35
N LEU A 21 5.13 -3.19 1.74
CA LEU A 21 4.60 -3.55 0.42
C LEU A 21 5.69 -3.49 -0.66
N ASP A 22 6.40 -2.35 -0.76
CA ASP A 22 7.45 -2.16 -1.77
C ASP A 22 8.68 -3.04 -1.54
N LEU A 23 8.96 -3.37 -0.29
CA LEU A 23 10.04 -4.28 0.08
C LEU A 23 9.62 -5.76 0.03
N LYS A 24 8.36 -6.06 -0.28
CA LYS A 24 7.80 -7.42 -0.35
C LYS A 24 7.92 -8.17 0.99
N GLN A 25 7.79 -7.44 2.10
CA GLN A 25 7.82 -7.95 3.46
C GLN A 25 6.38 -8.24 3.93
N PHE A 26 5.75 -9.26 3.33
CA PHE A 26 4.31 -9.50 3.50
C PHE A 26 3.93 -9.98 4.90
N ASP A 27 4.82 -10.68 5.61
CA ASP A 27 4.60 -11.05 7.01
C ASP A 27 4.56 -9.80 7.91
N ASP A 28 5.52 -8.88 7.73
CA ASP A 28 5.56 -7.61 8.44
C ASP A 28 4.34 -6.73 8.08
N LEU A 29 3.92 -6.75 6.80
CA LEU A 29 2.70 -6.06 6.36
C LEU A 29 1.48 -6.62 7.08
N GLY A 30 1.37 -7.93 7.21
CA GLY A 30 0.28 -8.58 7.93
C GLY A 30 0.15 -8.11 9.38
N ALA A 31 1.28 -7.88 10.06
CA ALA A 31 1.31 -7.36 11.43
C ALA A 31 0.74 -5.93 11.58
N LEU A 32 0.61 -5.19 10.48
CA LEU A 32 0.01 -3.84 10.47
C LEU A 32 -1.53 -3.86 10.36
N LEU A 33 -2.11 -5.02 10.08
CA LEU A 33 -3.54 -5.20 9.82
C LEU A 33 -4.24 -5.81 11.04
N THR A 34 -5.54 -5.50 11.21
CA THR A 34 -6.38 -6.28 12.15
C THR A 34 -6.66 -7.67 11.57
N GLU A 35 -7.08 -8.62 12.41
CA GLU A 35 -7.43 -9.97 11.93
C GLU A 35 -8.61 -9.96 10.97
N ASP A 36 -9.60 -9.12 11.26
CA ASP A 36 -10.85 -8.96 10.51
C ASP A 36 -10.77 -7.84 9.46
N VAL A 37 -9.57 -7.41 9.08
CA VAL A 37 -9.36 -6.34 8.09
C VAL A 37 -10.08 -6.65 6.77
N THR A 38 -10.60 -5.62 6.14
CA THR A 38 -11.17 -5.72 4.79
C THR A 38 -10.37 -4.91 3.80
N ALA A 39 -10.39 -5.28 2.53
CA ALA A 39 -9.75 -4.52 1.46
C ALA A 39 -10.65 -4.39 0.24
N SER A 40 -10.49 -3.25 -0.48
CA SER A 40 -11.18 -2.97 -1.74
C SER A 40 -10.21 -2.34 -2.71
N TYR A 41 -9.75 -3.14 -3.66
CA TYR A 41 -8.76 -2.73 -4.67
C TYR A 41 -9.38 -2.64 -6.06
N GLU A 42 -8.68 -2.01 -6.98
CA GLU A 42 -9.07 -1.90 -8.39
C GLU A 42 -10.50 -1.32 -8.56
N ASP A 43 -10.79 -0.23 -7.85
CA ASP A 43 -12.11 0.42 -7.86
C ASP A 43 -13.26 -0.51 -7.43
N GLY A 44 -12.99 -1.40 -6.47
CA GLY A 44 -13.96 -2.35 -5.94
C GLY A 44 -14.10 -3.65 -6.71
N LYS A 45 -13.29 -3.91 -7.73
CA LYS A 45 -13.31 -5.19 -8.45
C LYS A 45 -12.76 -6.34 -7.62
N THR A 46 -11.79 -6.04 -6.75
CA THR A 46 -11.20 -7.01 -5.83
C THR A 46 -11.58 -6.64 -4.41
N VAL A 47 -12.43 -7.43 -3.79
CA VAL A 47 -12.83 -7.27 -2.38
C VAL A 47 -12.35 -8.49 -1.59
N LEU A 48 -11.64 -8.24 -0.50
CA LEU A 48 -11.02 -9.27 0.34
C LEU A 48 -11.40 -9.04 1.80
N GLU A 49 -11.54 -10.13 2.54
CA GLU A 49 -11.86 -10.14 3.96
C GLU A 49 -10.87 -11.03 4.72
N GLY A 50 -10.33 -10.51 5.82
CA GLY A 50 -9.36 -11.18 6.67
C GLY A 50 -7.91 -10.95 6.26
N ARG A 51 -7.05 -10.84 7.29
CA ARG A 51 -5.61 -10.58 7.15
C ARG A 51 -4.93 -11.56 6.21
N ASP A 52 -5.14 -12.84 6.41
CA ASP A 52 -4.45 -13.89 5.65
C ASP A 52 -4.82 -13.87 4.17
N ALA A 53 -6.09 -13.60 3.86
CA ALA A 53 -6.56 -13.49 2.49
C ALA A 53 -5.92 -12.29 1.78
N ILE A 54 -5.82 -11.15 2.46
CA ILE A 54 -5.20 -9.93 1.92
C ILE A 54 -3.71 -10.13 1.71
N VAL A 55 -2.99 -10.66 2.70
CA VAL A 55 -1.55 -10.94 2.62
C VAL A 55 -1.24 -11.93 1.50
N THR A 56 -2.03 -13.01 1.39
CA THR A 56 -1.88 -14.00 0.32
C THR A 56 -2.09 -13.37 -1.05
N TRP A 57 -3.14 -12.56 -1.22
CA TRP A 57 -3.42 -11.90 -2.49
C TRP A 57 -2.32 -10.89 -2.87
N LEU A 58 -1.92 -10.03 -1.94
CA LEU A 58 -0.84 -9.06 -2.18
C LEU A 58 0.48 -9.76 -2.53
N SER A 59 0.82 -10.84 -1.83
CA SER A 59 2.02 -11.64 -2.14
C SER A 59 1.96 -12.29 -3.52
N ALA A 60 0.77 -12.77 -3.93
CA ALA A 60 0.59 -13.36 -5.26
C ALA A 60 0.71 -12.32 -6.37
N VAL A 61 0.18 -11.11 -6.17
CA VAL A 61 0.15 -10.04 -7.19
C VAL A 61 1.46 -9.27 -7.26
N LEU A 62 2.09 -8.98 -6.12
CA LEU A 62 3.25 -8.07 -6.02
C LEU A 62 4.54 -8.76 -5.55
N GLY A 63 4.50 -10.07 -5.26
CA GLY A 63 5.62 -10.80 -4.65
C GLY A 63 6.77 -11.12 -5.61
N ASP A 64 6.54 -11.08 -6.92
CA ASP A 64 7.59 -11.31 -7.91
C ASP A 64 8.71 -10.26 -7.75
N THR A 65 9.94 -10.72 -7.55
CA THR A 65 11.12 -9.86 -7.41
C THR A 65 11.55 -9.20 -8.72
N GLY A 66 11.10 -9.70 -9.86
CA GLY A 66 11.22 -9.05 -11.17
C GLY A 66 10.28 -7.86 -11.38
N MET A 67 9.31 -7.69 -10.47
CA MET A 67 8.42 -6.53 -10.42
C MET A 67 8.89 -5.58 -9.32
N VAL A 68 9.09 -4.32 -9.65
CA VAL A 68 9.41 -3.26 -8.68
C VAL A 68 8.22 -2.32 -8.52
N THR A 69 7.86 -2.02 -7.29
CA THR A 69 6.77 -1.10 -6.96
C THR A 69 7.26 0.08 -6.15
N GLU A 70 6.58 1.18 -6.29
CA GLU A 70 6.82 2.44 -5.60
C GLU A 70 5.46 3.02 -5.21
N HIS A 71 5.21 3.17 -3.89
CA HIS A 71 3.96 3.73 -3.37
C HIS A 71 4.25 4.94 -2.49
N HIS A 72 3.69 6.08 -2.84
CA HIS A 72 3.78 7.30 -2.05
C HIS A 72 2.40 7.74 -1.60
N GLY A 73 2.20 7.83 -0.29
CA GLY A 73 1.00 8.41 0.31
C GLY A 73 1.28 9.85 0.76
N HIS A 74 0.47 10.79 0.27
CA HIS A 74 0.62 12.21 0.52
C HIS A 74 -0.64 12.78 1.17
N HIS A 75 -0.50 13.93 1.83
CA HIS A 75 -1.58 14.80 2.28
C HIS A 75 -2.69 14.04 3.04
N PRO A 76 -2.37 13.31 4.14
CA PRO A 76 -3.37 12.55 4.86
C PRO A 76 -4.42 13.46 5.51
N GLU A 77 -5.68 13.12 5.29
CA GLU A 77 -6.82 13.66 5.99
C GLU A 77 -7.31 12.58 6.96
N ILE A 78 -6.99 12.72 8.26
CA ILE A 78 -7.31 11.72 9.28
C ILE A 78 -8.30 12.31 10.27
N THR A 79 -9.42 11.61 10.49
CA THR A 79 -10.48 12.00 11.40
C THR A 79 -10.73 10.89 12.41
N PHE A 80 -10.64 11.19 13.72
CA PHE A 80 -11.05 10.25 14.75
C PHE A 80 -12.56 10.14 14.80
N THR A 81 -13.07 8.92 14.68
CA THR A 81 -14.50 8.60 14.77
C THR A 81 -14.90 8.16 16.16
N SER A 82 -13.93 7.76 17.00
CA SER A 82 -14.04 7.50 18.43
C SER A 82 -12.65 7.57 19.09
N ASP A 83 -12.58 7.25 20.40
CA ASP A 83 -11.30 7.15 21.13
C ASP A 83 -10.41 6.01 20.61
N SER A 84 -10.96 5.06 19.85
CA SER A 84 -10.24 3.87 19.35
C SER A 84 -10.39 3.62 17.85
N THR A 85 -11.02 4.52 17.10
CA THR A 85 -11.21 4.39 15.66
C THR A 85 -10.96 5.70 14.95
N ALA A 86 -10.43 5.60 13.72
CA ALA A 86 -10.22 6.75 12.84
C ALA A 86 -10.42 6.35 11.39
N ASP A 87 -10.85 7.31 10.57
CA ASP A 87 -10.86 7.23 9.10
C ASP A 87 -9.71 8.06 8.54
N GLY A 88 -9.17 7.62 7.41
CA GLY A 88 -8.09 8.35 6.73
C GLY A 88 -8.20 8.29 5.23
N THR A 89 -8.03 9.46 4.60
CA THR A 89 -7.88 9.58 3.14
C THR A 89 -6.43 9.93 2.83
N TRP A 90 -5.82 9.22 1.86
CA TRP A 90 -4.45 9.48 1.41
C TRP A 90 -4.41 9.66 -0.08
N TYR A 91 -3.74 10.69 -0.54
CA TYR A 91 -3.41 10.81 -1.95
C TYR A 91 -2.29 9.82 -2.29
N LEU A 92 -2.59 8.82 -3.12
CA LEU A 92 -1.62 7.84 -3.61
C LEU A 92 -1.02 8.32 -4.92
N GLN A 93 0.30 8.25 -5.01
CA GLN A 93 1.03 8.19 -6.27
C GLN A 93 1.76 6.85 -6.29
N ASP A 94 1.62 6.09 -7.36
CA ASP A 94 2.23 4.78 -7.47
C ASP A 94 2.86 4.53 -8.84
N ARG A 95 3.77 3.58 -8.83
CA ARG A 95 4.46 3.11 -10.02
C ARG A 95 4.76 1.62 -9.87
N VAL A 96 4.51 0.87 -10.94
CA VAL A 96 4.83 -0.55 -11.03
C VAL A 96 5.67 -0.74 -12.28
N ILE A 97 6.85 -1.36 -12.14
CA ILE A 97 7.80 -1.59 -13.23
C ILE A 97 8.01 -3.09 -13.37
N VAL A 98 7.72 -3.62 -14.55
CA VAL A 98 7.89 -5.04 -14.89
C VAL A 98 8.73 -5.15 -16.17
N PRO A 99 10.08 -5.08 -16.05
CA PRO A 99 10.96 -5.05 -17.23
C PRO A 99 10.80 -6.26 -18.16
N ALA A 100 10.56 -7.45 -17.58
CA ALA A 100 10.36 -8.68 -18.37
C ALA A 100 9.08 -8.65 -19.23
N ALA A 101 8.08 -7.86 -18.84
CA ALA A 101 6.86 -7.63 -19.61
C ALA A 101 6.91 -6.35 -20.45
N ASP A 102 8.03 -5.64 -20.44
CA ASP A 102 8.21 -4.32 -21.09
C ASP A 102 7.11 -3.32 -20.65
N LEU A 103 6.70 -3.38 -19.37
CA LEU A 103 5.57 -2.65 -18.83
C LEU A 103 6.00 -1.74 -17.69
N GLU A 104 5.50 -0.51 -17.72
CA GLU A 104 5.43 0.40 -16.58
C GLU A 104 3.99 0.88 -16.42
N ILE A 105 3.47 0.79 -15.21
CA ILE A 105 2.19 1.38 -14.82
C ILE A 105 2.51 2.53 -13.87
N ALA A 106 1.90 3.69 -14.10
CA ALA A 106 2.01 4.83 -13.20
C ALA A 106 0.65 5.49 -13.03
N GLY A 107 0.35 5.96 -11.84
CA GLY A 107 -0.96 6.57 -11.62
C GLY A 107 -1.08 7.30 -10.30
N THR A 108 -2.28 7.80 -10.09
CA THR A 108 -2.70 8.37 -8.81
C THR A 108 -4.06 7.81 -8.39
N ALA A 109 -4.30 7.79 -7.10
CA ALA A 109 -5.53 7.30 -6.51
C ALA A 109 -5.78 7.99 -5.16
N PHE A 110 -6.95 7.77 -4.58
CA PHE A 110 -7.22 8.07 -3.20
C PHE A 110 -7.45 6.78 -2.42
N TYR A 111 -6.66 6.55 -1.38
CA TYR A 111 -6.97 5.54 -0.38
C TYR A 111 -8.11 6.02 0.52
N ALA A 112 -8.99 5.09 0.87
CA ALA A 112 -9.93 5.21 1.97
C ALA A 112 -9.59 4.13 2.99
N ASP A 113 -9.00 4.54 4.11
CA ASP A 113 -8.58 3.63 5.17
C ASP A 113 -9.45 3.80 6.42
N ARG A 114 -9.62 2.73 7.16
CA ARG A 114 -10.12 2.75 8.54
C ARG A 114 -9.09 2.16 9.48
N TYR A 115 -8.91 2.78 10.61
CA TYR A 115 -7.94 2.40 11.63
C TYR A 115 -8.64 2.04 12.94
N ARG A 116 -8.06 1.09 13.65
CA ARG A 116 -8.52 0.66 14.98
C ARG A 116 -7.34 0.61 15.94
N LEU A 117 -7.52 1.17 17.13
CA LEU A 117 -6.58 1.04 18.24
C LEU A 117 -6.81 -0.33 18.90
N THR A 118 -5.75 -1.11 19.00
CA THR A 118 -5.68 -2.42 19.64
C THR A 118 -4.74 -2.37 20.83
N ASP A 119 -4.62 -3.46 21.60
CA ASP A 119 -3.66 -3.55 22.70
C ASP A 119 -2.20 -3.42 22.22
N GLU A 120 -1.94 -3.66 20.93
CA GLU A 120 -0.63 -3.52 20.29
C GLU A 120 -0.45 -2.18 19.56
N GLY A 121 -1.38 -1.23 19.70
CA GLY A 121 -1.40 0.06 19.01
C GLY A 121 -2.33 0.09 17.79
N TRP A 122 -2.23 1.15 17.00
CA TRP A 122 -3.08 1.33 15.82
C TRP A 122 -2.81 0.26 14.75
N ARG A 123 -3.88 -0.23 14.13
CA ARG A 123 -3.88 -1.19 13.02
C ARG A 123 -4.84 -0.73 11.93
N ILE A 124 -4.56 -1.12 10.70
CA ILE A 124 -5.46 -0.91 9.55
C ILE A 124 -6.59 -1.94 9.64
N ALA A 125 -7.83 -1.47 9.76
CA ALA A 125 -9.04 -2.29 9.79
C ALA A 125 -9.77 -2.32 8.44
N HIS A 126 -9.48 -1.37 7.57
CA HIS A 126 -9.90 -1.37 6.17
C HIS A 126 -8.86 -0.60 5.36
N THR A 127 -8.60 -1.06 4.13
CA THR A 127 -7.81 -0.31 3.16
C THR A 127 -8.36 -0.53 1.77
N GLY A 128 -8.33 0.50 0.95
CA GLY A 128 -8.77 0.40 -0.44
C GLY A 128 -8.49 1.69 -1.16
N TYR A 129 -8.49 1.65 -2.50
CA TYR A 129 -8.26 2.85 -3.28
C TYR A 129 -9.19 2.94 -4.49
N THR A 130 -9.44 4.18 -4.90
CA THR A 130 -10.14 4.52 -6.14
C THR A 130 -9.20 5.35 -7.02
N ARG A 131 -9.01 4.93 -8.26
CA ARG A 131 -8.12 5.58 -9.22
C ARG A 131 -8.63 6.97 -9.61
N VAL A 132 -7.69 7.92 -9.73
CA VAL A 132 -7.90 9.18 -10.44
C VAL A 132 -7.52 9.00 -11.90
N PHE A 133 -6.34 8.44 -12.15
CA PHE A 133 -5.90 7.99 -13.46
C PHE A 133 -4.85 6.90 -13.34
N GLU A 134 -4.66 6.17 -14.43
CA GLU A 134 -3.60 5.18 -14.59
C GLU A 134 -3.08 5.23 -16.02
N GLU A 135 -1.76 5.19 -16.17
CA GLU A 135 -1.09 5.13 -17.46
C GLU A 135 -0.31 3.83 -17.57
N HIS A 136 -0.46 3.14 -18.69
CA HIS A 136 0.38 2.01 -19.08
C HIS A 136 1.38 2.48 -20.12
N ARG A 137 2.65 2.23 -19.86
CA ARG A 137 3.77 2.67 -20.71
C ARG A 137 4.60 1.50 -21.13
N THR A 138 5.12 1.54 -22.36
CA THR A 138 6.12 0.59 -22.82
C THR A 138 7.47 0.99 -22.22
N HIS A 139 8.01 0.18 -21.31
CA HIS A 139 9.21 0.52 -20.51
C HIS A 139 10.44 0.78 -21.38
N SER A 140 10.66 -0.03 -22.44
CA SER A 140 11.79 0.13 -23.38
C SER A 140 11.78 1.47 -24.12
N THR A 141 10.64 2.15 -24.24
CA THR A 141 10.52 3.44 -24.92
C THR A 141 10.86 4.64 -24.04
N LEU A 142 11.05 4.44 -22.73
CA LEU A 142 11.27 5.51 -21.75
C LEU A 142 12.73 6.04 -21.73
N ALA A 143 13.57 5.65 -22.68
CA ALA A 143 14.97 6.05 -22.75
C ALA A 143 15.77 5.77 -21.44
N VAL A 144 15.41 4.72 -20.71
CA VAL A 144 16.11 4.27 -19.53
C VAL A 144 17.47 3.70 -19.92
N ARG A 145 18.57 4.33 -19.47
CA ARG A 145 19.93 3.88 -19.77
C ARG A 145 20.39 2.70 -18.92
N SER A 146 19.93 2.64 -17.70
CA SER A 146 20.19 1.51 -16.79
C SER A 146 19.05 1.40 -15.78
N PHE A 147 18.70 0.19 -15.43
CA PHE A 147 17.75 -0.13 -14.37
C PHE A 147 18.42 -1.11 -13.41
N ARG A 148 18.34 -0.85 -12.13
CA ARG A 148 18.80 -1.76 -11.07
C ARG A 148 17.75 -1.79 -9.97
N SER A 149 17.44 -2.99 -9.52
CA SER A 149 16.57 -3.24 -8.40
C SER A 149 17.36 -3.80 -7.21
N ARG A 150 16.90 -3.55 -6.00
CA ARG A 150 17.45 -4.21 -4.80
C ARG A 150 17.24 -5.74 -4.81
N PHE A 151 16.35 -6.23 -5.66
CA PHE A 151 16.04 -7.65 -5.81
C PHE A 151 16.89 -8.34 -6.89
N ASP A 152 17.72 -7.59 -7.62
CA ASP A 152 18.65 -8.16 -8.59
C ASP A 152 19.67 -9.03 -7.87
N ALA A 153 20.10 -10.12 -8.52
CA ALA A 153 21.17 -10.94 -7.98
C ALA A 153 22.45 -10.08 -7.83
N PRO A 154 23.24 -10.27 -6.76
CA PRO A 154 24.53 -9.61 -6.64
C PRO A 154 25.40 -10.00 -7.83
N GLY A 155 25.88 -8.99 -8.58
CA GLY A 155 26.78 -9.15 -9.71
C GLY A 155 28.20 -9.53 -9.30
#